data_b9b6307ea54ce718a16260883a23ff13
#
_entry.id   b9b6307ea54ce718a16260883a23ff13
#
_cell.length_a   1.000
_cell.length_b   1.000
_cell.length_c   1.000
_cell.angle_alpha   90.00
_cell.angle_beta   90.00
_cell.angle_gamma   90.00
#
_symmetry.space_group_name_H-M   'P 1'
#
loop_
_entity.id
_entity.type
_entity.pdbx_description
1 polymer ?
#
loop_
_entity_poly.entity_id
_entity_poly.type
_entity_poly.pdbx_seq_one_letter_code
_entity_poly.pdbx_strand_id
1 'polypeptide(L)'
;RCNLFVGLTHTGYNKDCEIAEAMPELDVIIGGHSHTRIDSTIVVNGVLISQAQSNLHYLGKTTITLEDNKVKEKKFELINMAKLKDEDTDIKQSIQKFRKDCHLDQVIAHATAQFNGKEPLGSLMTDAVADVHNLDFAFQNAGGVRIGQMAKGEITMAEIYQLDPFGNTVVVYQMTPAEIRTLLMNSYRKASKRADLLVSGMTYTIHTRDGKAVSVTIKDMNGNPLDENKQYKVGMNSYIASSYRFDHADPGHEMTATSSDALIEYLKQQKEITPQQPRTSIVEE
;
A
#
# COMPACT_ATOMS: atom_id res chain seq x y z
N ARG A 1 21.15 32.41 11.26
CA ARG A 1 22.14 31.30 11.18
C ARG A 1 21.56 30.11 11.91
N CYS A 2 21.70 28.92 11.32
CA CYS A 2 21.26 27.65 11.88
C CYS A 2 22.49 26.87 12.38
N ASN A 3 22.40 26.22 13.54
CA ASN A 3 23.48 25.45 14.15
C ASN A 3 23.26 23.93 13.98
N LEU A 4 22.08 23.55 13.49
CA LEU A 4 21.68 22.17 13.21
C LEU A 4 20.80 22.17 11.97
N PHE A 5 21.15 21.34 10.97
CA PHE A 5 20.41 21.19 9.73
C PHE A 5 19.76 19.79 9.69
N VAL A 6 18.43 19.77 9.71
CA VAL A 6 17.66 18.51 9.73
C VAL A 6 16.82 18.39 8.46
N GLY A 7 17.01 17.30 7.71
CA GLY A 7 16.15 16.89 6.61
C GLY A 7 15.02 16.01 7.13
N LEU A 8 13.77 16.37 6.86
CA LEU A 8 12.61 15.49 7.04
C LEU A 8 12.20 14.99 5.65
N THR A 9 12.32 13.67 5.43
CA THR A 9 12.17 13.07 4.09
C THR A 9 11.12 11.96 4.09
N HIS A 10 10.56 11.68 2.91
CA HIS A 10 9.71 10.51 2.67
C HIS A 10 10.10 9.82 1.35
N THR A 11 11.41 9.64 1.13
CA THR A 11 12.00 9.17 -0.14
C THR A 11 12.51 7.75 -0.08
N GLY A 12 12.59 7.18 1.11
CA GLY A 12 13.14 5.85 1.37
C GLY A 12 14.63 5.85 1.67
N TYR A 13 15.09 4.85 2.42
CA TYR A 13 16.45 4.76 2.97
C TYR A 13 17.56 4.92 1.92
N ASN A 14 17.44 4.24 0.77
CA ASN A 14 18.49 4.34 -0.27
C ASN A 14 18.60 5.77 -0.81
N LYS A 15 17.46 6.43 -1.02
CA LYS A 15 17.45 7.82 -1.50
C LYS A 15 17.94 8.80 -0.44
N ASP A 16 17.64 8.52 0.83
CA ASP A 16 18.15 9.30 1.94
C ASP A 16 19.70 9.22 2.02
N CYS A 17 20.30 8.05 1.71
CA CYS A 17 21.75 7.90 1.58
C CYS A 17 22.33 8.76 0.43
N GLU A 18 21.68 8.75 -0.74
CA GLU A 18 22.11 9.60 -1.87
C GLU A 18 22.01 11.10 -1.53
N ILE A 19 20.96 11.52 -0.81
CA ILE A 19 20.79 12.90 -0.34
C ILE A 19 21.91 13.26 0.64
N ALA A 20 22.24 12.38 1.59
CA ALA A 20 23.34 12.59 2.54
C ALA A 20 24.71 12.73 1.83
N GLU A 21 24.95 11.96 0.78
CA GLU A 21 26.17 12.08 -0.04
C GLU A 21 26.24 13.41 -0.80
N ALA A 22 25.09 13.88 -1.31
CA ALA A 22 24.99 15.10 -2.11
C ALA A 22 24.94 16.38 -1.27
N MET A 23 24.49 16.31 0.00
CA MET A 23 24.24 17.44 0.89
C MET A 23 24.96 17.28 2.23
N PRO A 24 26.29 17.36 2.29
CA PRO A 24 27.06 17.17 3.52
C PRO A 24 26.84 18.26 4.57
N GLU A 25 26.17 19.35 4.22
CA GLU A 25 25.75 20.38 5.16
C GLU A 25 24.59 19.95 6.07
N LEU A 26 23.88 18.87 5.75
CA LEU A 26 22.89 18.28 6.64
C LEU A 26 23.58 17.60 7.83
N ASP A 27 22.98 17.72 9.00
CA ASP A 27 23.42 17.00 10.18
C ASP A 27 22.65 15.69 10.38
N VAL A 28 21.36 15.71 10.12
CA VAL A 28 20.46 14.57 10.33
C VAL A 28 19.42 14.49 9.23
N ILE A 29 19.11 13.28 8.80
CA ILE A 29 17.92 12.95 8.01
C ILE A 29 16.99 12.07 8.85
N ILE A 30 15.73 12.51 9.00
CA ILE A 30 14.64 11.72 9.55
C ILE A 30 13.81 11.23 8.37
N GLY A 31 13.97 9.95 8.03
CA GLY A 31 13.42 9.35 6.83
C GLY A 31 12.14 8.54 7.05
N GLY A 32 11.51 8.17 5.95
CA GLY A 32 10.30 7.36 5.91
C GLY A 32 10.18 6.54 4.61
N HIS A 33 8.96 6.17 4.20
CA HIS A 33 8.60 5.49 2.95
C HIS A 33 9.00 4.01 2.86
N SER A 34 10.28 3.66 2.95
CA SER A 34 10.75 2.28 2.81
C SER A 34 10.48 1.39 4.01
N HIS A 35 9.98 1.96 5.12
CA HIS A 35 9.72 1.26 6.38
C HIS A 35 10.97 0.53 6.92
N THR A 36 12.15 1.08 6.65
CA THR A 36 13.41 0.48 7.08
C THR A 36 13.55 0.57 8.59
N ARG A 37 13.87 -0.55 9.23
CA ARG A 37 14.23 -0.57 10.64
C ARG A 37 15.73 -0.33 10.76
N ILE A 38 16.11 0.81 11.30
CA ILE A 38 17.51 1.16 11.62
C ILE A 38 17.70 0.96 13.12
N ASP A 39 18.48 -0.07 13.49
CA ASP A 39 18.67 -0.45 14.90
C ASP A 39 19.82 0.28 15.59
N SER A 40 20.66 1.00 14.83
CA SER A 40 21.87 1.64 15.34
C SER A 40 22.13 2.97 14.64
N THR A 41 23.09 3.72 15.14
CA THR A 41 23.53 4.96 14.51
C THR A 41 24.18 4.68 13.16
N ILE A 42 23.56 5.16 12.08
CA ILE A 42 24.10 5.12 10.70
C ILE A 42 24.46 6.54 10.30
N VAL A 43 25.69 6.73 9.83
CA VAL A 43 26.20 8.02 9.33
C VAL A 43 26.74 7.82 7.92
N VAL A 44 26.25 8.62 6.97
CA VAL A 44 26.69 8.66 5.57
C VAL A 44 27.22 10.06 5.30
N ASN A 45 28.45 10.19 4.87
CA ASN A 45 29.11 11.47 4.59
C ASN A 45 28.93 12.54 5.70
N GLY A 46 29.00 12.12 6.98
CA GLY A 46 28.80 12.99 8.12
C GLY A 46 27.33 13.22 8.53
N VAL A 47 26.36 12.82 7.75
CA VAL A 47 24.92 12.96 8.02
C VAL A 47 24.37 11.72 8.70
N LEU A 48 23.74 11.86 9.87
CA LEU A 48 23.04 10.76 10.52
C LEU A 48 21.71 10.49 9.80
N ILE A 49 21.46 9.23 9.43
CA ILE A 49 20.20 8.79 8.82
C ILE A 49 19.42 7.96 9.82
N SER A 50 18.15 8.30 10.02
CA SER A 50 17.24 7.60 10.92
C SER A 50 15.94 7.20 10.25
N GLN A 51 15.45 5.99 10.54
CA GLN A 51 14.12 5.52 10.17
C GLN A 51 13.63 4.48 11.19
N ALA A 52 12.40 4.61 11.67
CA ALA A 52 11.87 3.83 12.81
C ALA A 52 10.87 2.73 12.38
N GLN A 53 11.05 2.12 11.20
CA GLN A 53 10.13 1.14 10.64
C GLN A 53 8.75 1.77 10.32
N SER A 54 7.66 1.09 10.67
CA SER A 54 6.28 1.52 10.39
C SER A 54 5.34 1.11 11.52
N ASN A 55 4.08 1.56 11.46
CA ASN A 55 2.98 1.15 12.33
C ASN A 55 3.25 1.37 13.84
N LEU A 56 4.05 2.37 14.18
CA LEU A 56 4.44 2.69 15.57
C LEU A 56 5.03 1.51 16.36
N HIS A 57 5.64 0.53 15.70
CA HIS A 57 6.36 -0.53 16.41
C HIS A 57 7.55 0.01 17.21
N TYR A 58 8.17 1.06 16.70
CA TYR A 58 9.31 1.73 17.32
C TYR A 58 9.15 3.24 17.31
N LEU A 59 9.71 3.88 18.33
CA LEU A 59 9.99 5.31 18.37
C LEU A 59 11.49 5.53 18.11
N GLY A 60 11.84 6.32 17.11
CA GLY A 60 13.22 6.74 16.85
C GLY A 60 13.61 7.90 17.77
N LYS A 61 14.69 7.73 18.55
CA LYS A 61 15.26 8.79 19.37
C LYS A 61 16.63 9.18 18.84
N THR A 62 16.76 10.41 18.35
CA THR A 62 18.02 11.01 17.93
C THR A 62 18.50 11.96 19.02
N THR A 63 19.72 11.72 19.52
CA THR A 63 20.39 12.61 20.48
C THR A 63 21.54 13.32 19.79
N ILE A 64 21.59 14.65 19.90
CA ILE A 64 22.62 15.49 19.30
C ILE A 64 23.27 16.32 20.39
N THR A 65 24.58 16.23 20.49
CA THR A 65 25.39 17.03 21.43
C THR A 65 26.00 18.18 20.66
N LEU A 66 25.77 19.40 21.16
CA LEU A 66 26.38 20.62 20.63
C LEU A 66 27.48 21.10 21.58
N GLU A 67 28.62 21.49 21.02
CA GLU A 67 29.70 22.17 21.71
C GLU A 67 30.12 23.38 20.88
N ASP A 68 30.19 24.56 21.50
CA ASP A 68 30.49 25.84 20.83
C ASP A 68 29.58 26.09 19.60
N ASN A 69 28.30 25.77 19.70
CA ASN A 69 27.30 25.87 18.62
C ASN A 69 27.59 25.01 17.40
N LYS A 70 28.38 23.96 17.53
CA LYS A 70 28.67 22.97 16.49
C LYS A 70 28.24 21.59 16.96
N VAL A 71 27.76 20.78 16.03
CA VAL A 71 27.42 19.38 16.29
C VAL A 71 28.69 18.60 16.60
N LYS A 72 28.77 18.03 17.80
CA LYS A 72 29.91 17.23 18.27
C LYS A 72 29.61 15.73 18.17
N GLU A 73 28.44 15.32 18.57
CA GLU A 73 28.05 13.91 18.60
C GLU A 73 26.60 13.74 18.12
N LYS A 74 26.36 12.63 17.41
CA LYS A 74 25.04 12.23 16.92
C LYS A 74 24.84 10.76 17.29
N LYS A 75 23.71 10.44 17.95
CA LYS A 75 23.35 9.10 18.34
C LYS A 75 21.90 8.82 17.99
N PHE A 76 21.64 7.64 17.45
CA PHE A 76 20.28 7.15 17.17
C PHE A 76 20.03 5.82 17.91
N GLU A 77 18.84 5.69 18.46
CA GLU A 77 18.36 4.47 19.11
C GLU A 77 16.87 4.25 18.83
N LEU A 78 16.46 3.00 18.75
CA LEU A 78 15.05 2.61 18.65
C LEU A 78 14.51 2.21 20.02
N ILE A 79 13.38 2.80 20.38
CA ILE A 79 12.60 2.44 21.56
C ILE A 79 11.45 1.54 21.09
N ASN A 80 11.40 0.29 21.57
CA ASN A 80 10.31 -0.62 21.23
C ASN A 80 9.04 -0.21 21.98
N MET A 81 8.01 0.18 21.25
CA MET A 81 6.75 0.69 21.82
C MET A 81 5.99 -0.37 22.62
N ALA A 82 6.10 -1.66 22.27
CA ALA A 82 5.48 -2.75 23.03
C ALA A 82 6.02 -2.91 24.46
N LYS A 83 7.19 -2.29 24.76
CA LYS A 83 7.78 -2.29 26.12
C LYS A 83 7.30 -1.12 26.98
N LEU A 84 6.66 -0.13 26.39
CA LEU A 84 6.09 1.00 27.11
C LEU A 84 4.71 0.61 27.64
N LYS A 85 4.49 0.83 28.93
CA LYS A 85 3.24 0.46 29.60
C LYS A 85 2.42 1.68 30.00
N ASP A 86 3.05 2.83 30.07
CA ASP A 86 2.40 4.05 30.48
C ASP A 86 1.63 4.64 29.30
N GLU A 87 0.40 5.06 29.55
CA GLU A 87 -0.47 5.68 28.58
C GLU A 87 -0.85 7.08 29.08
N ASP A 88 -0.84 8.06 28.19
CA ASP A 88 -1.41 9.37 28.46
C ASP A 88 -2.94 9.27 28.48
N THR A 89 -3.54 9.60 29.63
CA THR A 89 -4.98 9.42 29.85
C THR A 89 -5.82 10.33 28.93
N ASP A 90 -5.39 11.54 28.68
CA ASP A 90 -6.14 12.52 27.87
C ASP A 90 -6.11 12.13 26.40
N ILE A 91 -4.95 11.68 25.91
CA ILE A 91 -4.81 11.12 24.56
C ILE A 91 -5.67 9.87 24.39
N LYS A 92 -5.64 8.95 25.37
CA LYS A 92 -6.48 7.75 25.34
C LYS A 92 -7.97 8.08 25.26
N GLN A 93 -8.45 9.01 26.09
CA GLN A 93 -9.85 9.46 26.04
C GLN A 93 -10.21 10.11 24.71
N SER A 94 -9.30 10.92 24.14
CA SER A 94 -9.48 11.55 22.84
C SER A 94 -9.60 10.50 21.72
N ILE A 95 -8.76 9.47 21.75
CA ILE A 95 -8.84 8.36 20.79
C ILE A 95 -10.16 7.60 20.94
N GLN A 96 -10.58 7.29 22.17
CA GLN A 96 -11.85 6.60 22.43
C GLN A 96 -13.05 7.41 21.94
N LYS A 97 -13.04 8.74 22.21
CA LYS A 97 -14.07 9.64 21.70
C LYS A 97 -14.12 9.63 20.17
N PHE A 98 -12.98 9.78 19.50
CA PHE A 98 -12.90 9.74 18.03
C PHE A 98 -13.42 8.41 17.46
N ARG A 99 -13.01 7.26 18.03
CA ARG A 99 -13.51 5.94 17.63
C ARG A 99 -15.03 5.87 17.70
N LYS A 100 -15.62 6.37 18.78
CA LYS A 100 -17.06 6.40 18.98
C LYS A 100 -17.76 7.36 18.00
N ASP A 101 -17.27 8.58 17.85
CA ASP A 101 -17.85 9.61 16.99
C ASP A 101 -17.82 9.18 15.50
N CYS A 102 -16.77 8.45 15.09
CA CYS A 102 -16.63 7.92 13.73
C CYS A 102 -17.18 6.49 13.56
N HIS A 103 -17.85 5.94 14.54
CA HIS A 103 -18.43 4.57 14.51
C HIS A 103 -17.42 3.49 14.13
N LEU A 104 -16.14 3.64 14.49
CA LEU A 104 -15.08 2.75 14.05
C LEU A 104 -15.22 1.31 14.58
N ASP A 105 -15.91 1.11 15.69
CA ASP A 105 -16.17 -0.20 16.30
C ASP A 105 -17.45 -0.87 15.75
N GLN A 106 -18.14 -0.22 14.79
CA GLN A 106 -19.31 -0.81 14.16
C GLN A 106 -18.92 -2.05 13.34
N VAL A 107 -19.51 -3.18 13.66
CA VAL A 107 -19.40 -4.42 12.86
C VAL A 107 -20.23 -4.26 11.60
N ILE A 108 -19.66 -4.54 10.44
CA ILE A 108 -20.30 -4.39 9.12
C ILE A 108 -20.44 -5.71 8.37
N ALA A 109 -19.58 -6.70 8.67
CA ALA A 109 -19.61 -8.03 8.04
C ALA A 109 -18.89 -9.06 8.91
N HIS A 110 -18.85 -10.32 8.45
CA HIS A 110 -18.11 -11.42 9.07
C HIS A 110 -17.19 -12.12 8.05
N ALA A 111 -15.95 -12.37 8.44
CA ALA A 111 -15.04 -13.24 7.72
C ALA A 111 -15.25 -14.70 8.16
N THR A 112 -15.58 -15.59 7.22
CA THR A 112 -15.82 -17.02 7.51
C THR A 112 -14.53 -17.79 7.79
N ALA A 113 -13.38 -17.26 7.33
CA ALA A 113 -12.05 -17.76 7.58
C ALA A 113 -11.05 -16.60 7.65
N GLN A 114 -9.86 -16.86 8.16
CA GLN A 114 -8.78 -15.87 8.21
C GLN A 114 -8.27 -15.55 6.80
N PHE A 115 -8.12 -14.28 6.48
CA PHE A 115 -7.40 -13.80 5.30
C PHE A 115 -5.92 -13.71 5.63
N ASN A 116 -5.08 -14.44 4.90
CA ASN A 116 -3.64 -14.49 5.09
C ASN A 116 -2.91 -13.91 3.87
N GLY A 117 -2.19 -12.83 4.07
CA GLY A 117 -1.44 -12.15 3.03
C GLY A 117 -2.27 -11.09 2.28
N LYS A 118 -1.56 -10.36 1.45
CA LYS A 118 -2.14 -9.24 0.70
C LYS A 118 -3.03 -9.67 -0.47
N GLU A 119 -2.80 -10.85 -1.01
CA GLU A 119 -3.51 -11.30 -2.21
C GLU A 119 -5.01 -11.53 -1.95
N PRO A 120 -5.44 -12.34 -0.96
CA PRO A 120 -6.87 -12.47 -0.68
C PRO A 120 -7.52 -11.16 -0.19
N LEU A 121 -6.79 -10.30 0.51
CA LEU A 121 -7.29 -8.99 0.94
C LEU A 121 -7.47 -8.03 -0.24
N GLY A 122 -6.51 -8.02 -1.17
CA GLY A 122 -6.63 -7.20 -2.37
C GLY A 122 -7.68 -7.75 -3.34
N SER A 123 -7.88 -9.08 -3.41
CA SER A 123 -8.99 -9.67 -4.14
C SER A 123 -10.34 -9.21 -3.56
N LEU A 124 -10.48 -9.16 -2.23
CA LEU A 124 -11.67 -8.61 -1.58
C LEU A 124 -11.90 -7.14 -1.97
N MET A 125 -10.85 -6.31 -1.95
CA MET A 125 -10.96 -4.89 -2.33
C MET A 125 -11.37 -4.74 -3.80
N THR A 126 -10.79 -5.53 -4.69
CA THR A 126 -11.12 -5.47 -6.13
C THR A 126 -12.50 -6.04 -6.43
N ASP A 127 -12.92 -7.09 -5.74
CA ASP A 127 -14.27 -7.64 -5.88
C ASP A 127 -15.32 -6.62 -5.46
N ALA A 128 -15.08 -5.90 -4.37
CA ALA A 128 -15.96 -4.83 -3.90
C ALA A 128 -16.09 -3.69 -4.94
N VAL A 129 -14.97 -3.23 -5.48
CA VAL A 129 -14.97 -2.18 -6.51
C VAL A 129 -15.69 -2.66 -7.78
N ALA A 130 -15.44 -3.89 -8.21
CA ALA A 130 -16.08 -4.45 -9.40
C ALA A 130 -17.60 -4.61 -9.24
N ASP A 131 -18.03 -5.12 -8.11
CA ASP A 131 -19.45 -5.38 -7.82
C ASP A 131 -20.24 -4.06 -7.72
N VAL A 132 -19.80 -3.15 -6.84
CA VAL A 132 -20.51 -1.89 -6.57
C VAL A 132 -20.61 -1.00 -7.82
N HIS A 133 -19.59 -1.00 -8.67
CA HIS A 133 -19.58 -0.16 -9.89
C HIS A 133 -19.97 -0.91 -11.16
N ASN A 134 -20.37 -2.17 -11.07
CA ASN A 134 -20.74 -3.03 -12.20
C ASN A 134 -19.68 -3.01 -13.30
N LEU A 135 -18.47 -3.47 -12.95
CA LEU A 135 -17.30 -3.53 -13.81
C LEU A 135 -17.01 -4.95 -14.28
N ASP A 136 -16.42 -5.08 -15.47
CA ASP A 136 -15.89 -6.38 -15.92
C ASP A 136 -14.67 -6.78 -15.07
N PHE A 137 -13.77 -5.83 -14.79
CA PHE A 137 -12.52 -6.03 -14.04
C PHE A 137 -12.24 -4.88 -13.08
N ALA A 138 -11.51 -5.18 -12.00
CA ALA A 138 -10.98 -4.15 -11.12
C ALA A 138 -9.54 -4.46 -10.70
N PHE A 139 -8.76 -3.41 -10.42
CA PHE A 139 -7.34 -3.49 -10.06
C PHE A 139 -7.05 -2.77 -8.74
N GLN A 140 -6.22 -3.42 -7.91
CA GLN A 140 -5.66 -2.87 -6.68
C GLN A 140 -4.16 -3.11 -6.64
N ASN A 141 -3.35 -2.09 -6.36
CA ASN A 141 -1.92 -2.27 -6.15
C ASN A 141 -1.63 -2.90 -4.79
N ALA A 142 -0.68 -3.85 -4.74
CA ALA A 142 -0.32 -4.55 -3.51
C ALA A 142 0.22 -3.61 -2.41
N GLY A 143 0.80 -2.46 -2.80
CA GLY A 143 1.19 -1.39 -1.87
C GLY A 143 0.01 -0.73 -1.18
N GLY A 144 -1.15 -0.68 -1.81
CA GLY A 144 -2.40 -0.12 -1.28
C GLY A 144 -3.10 -1.03 -0.25
N VAL A 145 -2.80 -2.33 -0.23
CA VAL A 145 -3.27 -3.27 0.79
C VAL A 145 -2.41 -3.10 2.04
N ARG A 146 -2.92 -2.43 3.08
CA ARG A 146 -2.11 -1.95 4.22
C ARG A 146 -2.02 -2.87 5.41
N ILE A 147 -2.84 -3.90 5.50
CA ILE A 147 -2.72 -4.97 6.49
C ILE A 147 -2.28 -6.27 5.82
N GLY A 148 -1.56 -7.12 6.57
CA GLY A 148 -1.07 -8.41 6.06
C GLY A 148 -2.00 -9.58 6.37
N GLN A 149 -2.99 -9.38 7.21
CA GLN A 149 -3.97 -10.40 7.61
C GLN A 149 -5.23 -9.74 8.17
N MET A 150 -6.35 -10.46 8.07
CA MET A 150 -7.61 -10.13 8.74
C MET A 150 -8.12 -11.41 9.40
N ALA A 151 -8.48 -11.34 10.68
CA ALA A 151 -8.91 -12.51 11.44
C ALA A 151 -10.27 -13.05 10.96
N LYS A 152 -10.53 -14.34 11.20
CA LYS A 152 -11.88 -14.87 11.13
C LYS A 152 -12.76 -14.22 12.20
N GLY A 153 -13.98 -13.85 11.85
CA GLY A 153 -14.96 -13.26 12.77
C GLY A 153 -15.47 -11.91 12.31
N GLU A 154 -15.79 -11.06 13.25
CA GLU A 154 -16.35 -9.73 12.99
C GLU A 154 -15.36 -8.84 12.23
N ILE A 155 -15.90 -8.08 11.28
CA ILE A 155 -15.17 -7.04 10.53
C ILE A 155 -15.76 -5.70 10.88
N THR A 156 -14.93 -4.82 11.43
CA THR A 156 -15.33 -3.48 11.87
C THR A 156 -14.95 -2.40 10.85
N MET A 157 -15.57 -1.24 10.96
CA MET A 157 -15.20 -0.05 10.18
C MET A 157 -13.71 0.30 10.35
N ALA A 158 -13.15 0.13 11.55
CA ALA A 158 -11.74 0.39 11.83
C ALA A 158 -10.82 -0.51 10.99
N GLU A 159 -11.15 -1.79 10.82
CA GLU A 159 -10.36 -2.73 10.03
C GLU A 159 -10.37 -2.36 8.55
N ILE A 160 -11.47 -1.83 8.04
CA ILE A 160 -11.53 -1.36 6.66
C ILE A 160 -10.64 -0.15 6.44
N TYR A 161 -10.67 0.84 7.32
CA TYR A 161 -9.77 1.99 7.23
C TYR A 161 -8.30 1.63 7.51
N GLN A 162 -8.03 0.53 8.23
CA GLN A 162 -6.66 -0.02 8.32
C GLN A 162 -6.25 -0.74 7.03
N LEU A 163 -7.17 -1.41 6.36
CA LEU A 163 -6.93 -2.09 5.09
C LEU A 163 -6.69 -1.10 3.95
N ASP A 164 -7.54 -0.07 3.83
CA ASP A 164 -7.49 1.00 2.82
C ASP A 164 -7.58 2.39 3.45
N PRO A 165 -6.47 2.97 3.93
CA PRO A 165 -6.47 4.27 4.61
C PRO A 165 -6.31 5.47 3.68
N PHE A 166 -6.23 5.29 2.35
CA PHE A 166 -5.75 6.34 1.45
C PHE A 166 -6.82 7.30 0.95
N GLY A 167 -8.09 6.90 0.99
CA GLY A 167 -9.17 7.69 0.40
C GLY A 167 -9.03 7.86 -1.11
N ASN A 168 -8.41 6.91 -1.80
CA ASN A 168 -8.33 6.90 -3.26
C ASN A 168 -9.74 6.78 -3.86
N THR A 169 -10.05 7.61 -4.84
CA THR A 169 -11.25 7.47 -5.67
C THR A 169 -11.10 6.31 -6.64
N VAL A 170 -12.21 5.85 -7.21
CA VAL A 170 -12.23 4.84 -8.28
C VAL A 170 -12.25 5.55 -9.63
N VAL A 171 -11.32 5.18 -10.52
CA VAL A 171 -11.30 5.65 -11.91
C VAL A 171 -11.70 4.48 -12.82
N VAL A 172 -12.66 4.73 -13.70
CA VAL A 172 -13.23 3.72 -14.61
C VAL A 172 -12.82 4.02 -16.03
N TYR A 173 -12.34 3.00 -16.75
CA TYR A 173 -11.91 3.06 -18.14
C TYR A 173 -12.63 2.01 -18.99
N GLN A 174 -12.76 2.30 -20.30
CA GLN A 174 -13.02 1.29 -21.33
C GLN A 174 -11.68 0.85 -21.91
N MET A 175 -11.27 -0.38 -21.65
CA MET A 175 -9.94 -0.89 -22.04
C MET A 175 -10.03 -2.11 -22.95
N THR A 176 -9.18 -2.14 -23.96
CA THR A 176 -8.94 -3.33 -24.78
C THR A 176 -8.08 -4.34 -24.04
N PRO A 177 -8.12 -5.65 -24.39
CA PRO A 177 -7.20 -6.66 -23.83
C PRO A 177 -5.73 -6.29 -23.99
N ALA A 178 -5.35 -5.59 -25.06
CA ALA A 178 -3.97 -5.13 -25.30
C ALA A 178 -3.54 -4.08 -24.28
N GLU A 179 -4.39 -3.10 -23.97
CA GLU A 179 -4.14 -2.07 -22.95
C GLU A 179 -4.04 -2.70 -21.56
N ILE A 180 -4.93 -3.65 -21.22
CA ILE A 180 -4.90 -4.40 -19.95
C ILE A 180 -3.59 -5.18 -19.84
N ARG A 181 -3.14 -5.90 -20.89
CA ARG A 181 -1.86 -6.60 -20.89
C ARG A 181 -0.69 -5.66 -20.63
N THR A 182 -0.68 -4.49 -21.26
CA THR A 182 0.38 -3.49 -21.07
C THR A 182 0.43 -2.99 -19.63
N LEU A 183 -0.73 -2.69 -19.02
CA LEU A 183 -0.83 -2.32 -17.61
C LEU A 183 -0.26 -3.42 -16.69
N LEU A 184 -0.67 -4.67 -16.91
CA LEU A 184 -0.22 -5.81 -16.12
C LEU A 184 1.30 -6.06 -16.26
N MET A 185 1.84 -5.99 -17.48
CA MET A 185 3.28 -6.11 -17.71
C MET A 185 4.07 -5.02 -16.98
N ASN A 186 3.62 -3.77 -17.09
CA ASN A 186 4.27 -2.63 -16.45
C ASN A 186 4.15 -2.67 -14.91
N SER A 187 3.23 -3.45 -14.37
CA SER A 187 3.08 -3.67 -12.93
C SER A 187 4.10 -4.65 -12.34
N TYR A 188 4.82 -5.42 -13.16
CA TYR A 188 5.78 -6.38 -12.67
C TYR A 188 6.97 -5.72 -11.96
N ARG A 189 7.24 -6.16 -10.74
CA ARG A 189 8.33 -5.65 -9.90
C ARG A 189 9.52 -6.62 -9.90
N LYS A 190 10.49 -6.38 -10.78
CA LYS A 190 11.69 -7.22 -10.95
C LYS A 190 12.44 -7.48 -9.64
N ALA A 191 12.63 -6.44 -8.81
CA ALA A 191 13.38 -6.55 -7.55
C ALA A 191 12.76 -7.54 -6.55
N SER A 192 11.44 -7.64 -6.52
CA SER A 192 10.68 -8.56 -5.64
C SER A 192 10.12 -9.77 -6.37
N LYS A 193 10.34 -9.88 -7.70
CA LYS A 193 9.83 -10.94 -8.57
C LYS A 193 8.33 -11.19 -8.36
N ARG A 194 7.53 -10.13 -8.32
CA ARG A 194 6.09 -10.22 -8.06
C ARG A 194 5.25 -9.39 -9.03
N ALA A 195 4.04 -9.84 -9.24
CA ALA A 195 2.96 -9.03 -9.80
C ALA A 195 2.48 -8.03 -8.73
N ASP A 196 2.39 -6.74 -9.08
CA ASP A 196 1.99 -5.71 -8.13
C ASP A 196 0.49 -5.39 -8.16
N LEU A 197 -0.22 -5.82 -9.21
CA LEU A 197 -1.66 -5.62 -9.34
C LEU A 197 -2.43 -6.88 -8.93
N LEU A 198 -3.35 -6.70 -7.99
CA LEU A 198 -4.37 -7.66 -7.57
C LEU A 198 -5.64 -7.36 -8.36
N VAL A 199 -6.43 -8.39 -8.70
CA VAL A 199 -7.48 -8.26 -9.72
C VAL A 199 -8.80 -8.89 -9.30
N SER A 200 -9.90 -8.37 -9.87
CA SER A 200 -11.22 -9.00 -9.90
C SER A 200 -11.66 -9.28 -11.34
N GLY A 201 -12.52 -10.29 -11.51
CA GLY A 201 -13.13 -10.67 -12.79
C GLY A 201 -12.23 -11.48 -13.71
N MET A 202 -10.94 -11.61 -13.41
CA MET A 202 -9.98 -12.34 -14.23
C MET A 202 -8.93 -13.07 -13.39
N THR A 203 -8.18 -13.95 -14.06
CA THR A 203 -6.88 -14.44 -13.60
C THR A 203 -5.81 -14.04 -14.62
N TYR A 204 -4.57 -13.85 -14.18
CA TYR A 204 -3.48 -13.60 -15.10
C TYR A 204 -2.16 -14.22 -14.67
N THR A 205 -1.32 -14.51 -15.67
CA THR A 205 0.03 -15.05 -15.51
C THR A 205 1.02 -14.13 -16.21
N ILE A 206 2.02 -13.62 -15.48
CA ILE A 206 3.15 -12.92 -16.07
C ILE A 206 4.22 -13.95 -16.41
N HIS A 207 4.61 -14.02 -17.68
CA HIS A 207 5.74 -14.81 -18.14
C HIS A 207 7.00 -13.97 -18.06
N THR A 208 8.06 -14.52 -17.46
CA THR A 208 9.33 -13.82 -17.28
C THR A 208 10.47 -14.59 -17.92
N ARG A 209 11.48 -13.86 -18.41
CA ARG A 209 12.74 -14.40 -18.90
C ARG A 209 13.88 -13.50 -18.39
N ASP A 210 14.90 -14.10 -17.79
CA ASP A 210 15.98 -13.37 -17.13
C ASP A 210 15.48 -12.33 -16.11
N GLY A 211 14.39 -12.65 -15.41
CA GLY A 211 13.74 -11.80 -14.42
C GLY A 211 13.06 -10.55 -15.02
N LYS A 212 12.74 -10.53 -16.31
CA LYS A 212 11.98 -9.45 -16.98
C LYS A 212 10.66 -10.01 -17.48
N ALA A 213 9.58 -9.29 -17.29
CA ALA A 213 8.28 -9.64 -17.91
C ALA A 213 8.42 -9.60 -19.44
N VAL A 214 8.02 -10.68 -20.12
CA VAL A 214 8.07 -10.80 -21.59
C VAL A 214 6.68 -10.93 -22.19
N SER A 215 5.71 -11.52 -21.47
CA SER A 215 4.32 -11.58 -21.89
C SER A 215 3.36 -11.75 -20.71
N VAL A 216 2.06 -11.56 -20.96
CA VAL A 216 0.98 -11.77 -19.99
C VAL A 216 -0.13 -12.58 -20.64
N THR A 217 -0.52 -13.68 -20.00
CA THR A 217 -1.72 -14.44 -20.33
C THR A 217 -2.85 -14.02 -19.39
N ILE A 218 -4.01 -13.66 -19.95
CA ILE A 218 -5.21 -13.28 -19.20
C ILE A 218 -6.33 -14.26 -19.51
N LYS A 219 -7.06 -14.66 -18.47
CA LYS A 219 -8.26 -15.51 -18.62
C LYS A 219 -9.38 -14.92 -17.78
N ASP A 220 -10.62 -15.06 -18.26
CA ASP A 220 -11.80 -14.79 -17.44
C ASP A 220 -11.90 -15.78 -16.27
N MET A 221 -12.88 -15.61 -15.38
CA MET A 221 -13.07 -16.50 -14.24
C MET A 221 -13.53 -17.91 -14.61
N ASN A 222 -13.91 -18.15 -15.88
CA ASN A 222 -14.24 -19.46 -16.43
C ASN A 222 -13.02 -20.15 -17.10
N GLY A 223 -11.87 -19.47 -17.14
CA GLY A 223 -10.64 -19.96 -17.74
C GLY A 223 -10.51 -19.70 -19.26
N ASN A 224 -11.43 -18.94 -19.86
CA ASN A 224 -11.39 -18.59 -21.28
C ASN A 224 -10.47 -17.37 -21.51
N PRO A 225 -9.79 -17.27 -22.68
CA PRO A 225 -9.10 -16.06 -23.07
C PRO A 225 -10.09 -14.91 -23.27
N LEU A 226 -9.64 -13.68 -23.08
CA LEU A 226 -10.46 -12.50 -23.36
C LEU A 226 -10.76 -12.38 -24.85
N ASP A 227 -11.92 -11.82 -25.20
CA ASP A 227 -12.27 -11.44 -26.58
C ASP A 227 -11.46 -10.21 -26.98
N GLU A 228 -10.56 -10.36 -27.96
CA GLU A 228 -9.66 -9.31 -28.43
C GLU A 228 -10.40 -8.13 -29.10
N ASN A 229 -11.64 -8.33 -29.52
CA ASN A 229 -12.47 -7.31 -30.18
C ASN A 229 -13.40 -6.56 -29.20
N LYS A 230 -13.42 -6.96 -27.93
CA LYS A 230 -14.26 -6.35 -26.91
C LYS A 230 -13.47 -5.30 -26.10
N GLN A 231 -14.12 -4.19 -25.77
CA GLN A 231 -13.67 -3.31 -24.68
C GLN A 231 -14.32 -3.75 -23.37
N TYR A 232 -13.54 -3.69 -22.32
CA TYR A 232 -13.94 -4.09 -20.97
C TYR A 232 -14.01 -2.86 -20.08
N LYS A 233 -15.03 -2.81 -19.23
CA LYS A 233 -15.19 -1.76 -18.22
C LYS A 233 -14.29 -2.09 -17.03
N VAL A 234 -13.24 -1.32 -16.82
CA VAL A 234 -12.15 -1.58 -15.88
C VAL A 234 -12.11 -0.48 -14.83
N GLY A 235 -12.11 -0.86 -13.54
CA GLY A 235 -11.91 0.07 -12.45
C GLY A 235 -10.55 -0.08 -11.79
N MET A 236 -9.99 1.04 -11.36
CA MET A 236 -8.77 1.05 -10.55
C MET A 236 -8.78 2.25 -9.61
N ASN A 237 -7.99 2.19 -8.53
CA ASN A 237 -7.88 3.34 -7.65
C ASN A 237 -7.11 4.50 -8.34
N SER A 238 -7.35 5.73 -7.91
CA SER A 238 -6.75 6.95 -8.49
C SER A 238 -5.22 6.96 -8.41
N TYR A 239 -4.62 6.25 -7.46
CA TYR A 239 -3.18 6.08 -7.37
C TYR A 239 -2.62 5.26 -8.56
N ILE A 240 -3.27 4.14 -8.92
CA ILE A 240 -2.88 3.35 -10.10
C ILE A 240 -3.05 4.20 -11.36
N ALA A 241 -4.20 4.84 -11.51
CA ALA A 241 -4.52 5.68 -12.67
C ALA A 241 -3.48 6.78 -12.92
N SER A 242 -2.94 7.40 -11.85
CA SER A 242 -1.97 8.50 -11.93
C SER A 242 -0.50 8.07 -11.96
N SER A 243 -0.17 6.90 -11.38
CA SER A 243 1.23 6.53 -11.10
C SER A 243 1.75 5.37 -11.95
N TYR A 244 0.86 4.54 -12.51
CA TYR A 244 1.25 3.44 -13.37
C TYR A 244 1.30 3.89 -14.83
N ARG A 245 2.28 3.36 -15.55
CA ARG A 245 2.41 3.62 -16.99
C ARG A 245 1.63 2.57 -17.75
N PHE A 246 0.66 3.01 -18.52
CA PHE A 246 -0.07 2.21 -19.48
C PHE A 246 -0.67 3.11 -20.55
N ASP A 247 -0.68 2.62 -21.78
CA ASP A 247 -1.35 3.32 -22.87
C ASP A 247 -2.85 2.99 -22.81
N HIS A 248 -3.70 3.99 -22.97
CA HIS A 248 -5.15 3.86 -22.98
C HIS A 248 -5.77 4.94 -23.87
N ALA A 249 -6.78 4.53 -24.63
CA ALA A 249 -7.50 5.45 -25.51
C ALA A 249 -8.59 6.25 -24.76
N ASP A 250 -9.25 5.60 -23.78
CA ASP A 250 -10.27 6.23 -22.94
C ASP A 250 -9.58 7.13 -21.90
N PRO A 251 -9.96 8.41 -21.75
CA PRO A 251 -9.38 9.30 -20.73
C PRO A 251 -9.68 8.87 -19.29
N GLY A 252 -10.63 7.96 -19.09
CA GLY A 252 -11.13 7.53 -17.80
C GLY A 252 -12.17 8.48 -17.20
N HIS A 253 -12.99 7.92 -16.33
CA HIS A 253 -13.98 8.66 -15.55
C HIS A 253 -13.74 8.43 -14.06
N GLU A 254 -13.43 9.49 -13.34
CA GLU A 254 -13.22 9.42 -11.89
C GLU A 254 -14.56 9.49 -11.15
N MET A 255 -14.81 8.49 -10.30
CA MET A 255 -15.99 8.41 -9.44
C MET A 255 -15.80 9.30 -8.21
N THR A 256 -16.89 9.75 -7.61
CA THR A 256 -16.82 10.49 -6.33
C THR A 256 -16.60 9.58 -5.12
N ALA A 257 -17.01 8.30 -5.23
CA ALA A 257 -16.83 7.30 -4.19
C ALA A 257 -15.37 6.82 -4.13
N THR A 258 -14.89 6.57 -2.92
CA THR A 258 -13.56 6.00 -2.68
C THR A 258 -13.58 4.47 -2.79
N SER A 259 -12.40 3.85 -2.93
CA SER A 259 -12.27 2.39 -2.88
C SER A 259 -12.72 1.82 -1.53
N SER A 260 -12.49 2.55 -0.44
CA SER A 260 -12.98 2.17 0.90
C SER A 260 -14.50 2.28 1.02
N ASP A 261 -15.15 3.28 0.39
CA ASP A 261 -16.63 3.37 0.37
C ASP A 261 -17.23 2.17 -0.37
N ALA A 262 -16.68 1.81 -1.53
CA ALA A 262 -17.10 0.62 -2.27
C ALA A 262 -16.93 -0.66 -1.44
N LEU A 263 -15.82 -0.80 -0.72
CA LEU A 263 -15.58 -1.95 0.15
C LEU A 263 -16.57 -2.01 1.31
N ILE A 264 -16.90 -0.90 1.95
CA ILE A 264 -17.88 -0.81 3.02
C ILE A 264 -19.28 -1.18 2.49
N GLU A 265 -19.66 -0.66 1.34
CA GLU A 265 -20.95 -0.95 0.72
C GLU A 265 -21.07 -2.44 0.38
N TYR A 266 -20.07 -3.01 -0.29
CA TYR A 266 -20.02 -4.42 -0.62
C TYR A 266 -20.13 -5.31 0.61
N LEU A 267 -19.37 -5.04 1.66
CA LEU A 267 -19.40 -5.81 2.91
C LEU A 267 -20.76 -5.76 3.60
N LYS A 268 -21.42 -4.61 3.62
CA LYS A 268 -22.78 -4.46 4.17
C LYS A 268 -23.81 -5.27 3.38
N GLN A 269 -23.63 -5.41 2.07
CA GLN A 269 -24.50 -6.21 1.21
C GLN A 269 -24.25 -7.70 1.39
N GLN A 270 -22.98 -8.13 1.35
CA GLN A 270 -22.60 -9.55 1.44
C GLN A 270 -22.80 -10.13 2.85
N LYS A 271 -22.57 -9.34 3.90
CA LYS A 271 -22.64 -9.72 5.33
C LYS A 271 -21.62 -10.78 5.76
N GLU A 272 -21.31 -11.74 4.89
CA GLU A 272 -20.30 -12.78 5.10
C GLU A 272 -19.34 -12.84 3.90
N ILE A 273 -18.06 -12.95 4.16
CA ILE A 273 -17.02 -13.07 3.13
C ILE A 273 -16.06 -14.21 3.42
N THR A 274 -15.55 -14.80 2.34
CA THR A 274 -14.58 -15.90 2.38
C THR A 274 -13.36 -15.54 1.54
N PRO A 275 -12.12 -15.82 2.02
CA PRO A 275 -10.92 -15.60 1.22
C PRO A 275 -10.98 -16.36 -0.10
N GLN A 276 -10.67 -15.67 -1.20
CA GLN A 276 -10.63 -16.27 -2.53
C GLN A 276 -9.25 -16.86 -2.82
N GLN A 277 -9.20 -17.80 -3.79
CA GLN A 277 -7.93 -18.34 -4.29
C GLN A 277 -7.12 -17.25 -5.02
N PRO A 278 -5.79 -17.40 -5.06
CA PRO A 278 -4.93 -16.51 -5.83
C PRO A 278 -5.34 -16.39 -7.30
N ARG A 279 -5.33 -15.16 -7.80
CA ARG A 279 -5.69 -14.84 -9.20
C ARG A 279 -4.49 -14.41 -10.03
N THR A 280 -3.32 -14.36 -9.41
CA THR A 280 -2.08 -13.92 -10.04
C THR A 280 -1.03 -15.00 -9.97
N SER A 281 -0.24 -15.14 -11.02
CA SER A 281 0.89 -16.06 -11.06
C SER A 281 2.04 -15.52 -11.91
N ILE A 282 3.24 -16.03 -11.66
CA ILE A 282 4.46 -15.70 -12.42
C ILE A 282 5.11 -17.02 -12.80
N VAL A 283 5.49 -17.13 -14.08
CA VAL A 283 6.18 -18.29 -14.65
C VAL A 283 7.47 -17.80 -15.30
N GLU A 284 8.59 -18.41 -14.96
CA GLU A 284 9.88 -18.19 -15.63
C GLU A 284 9.96 -19.17 -16.81
N GLU A 285 10.29 -18.64 -18.02
CA GLU A 285 10.44 -19.40 -19.28
C GLU A 285 11.90 -19.72 -19.58
#